data_77a3e2d86da6db70efc5d48571f58851
#
_entry.id   77a3e2d86da6db70efc5d48571f58851
#
_cell.length_a   1.000
_cell.length_b   1.000
_cell.length_c   1.000
_cell.angle_alpha   90.00
_cell.angle_beta   90.00
_cell.angle_gamma   90.00
#
_symmetry.space_group_name_H-M   'P 1'
#
loop_
_entity.id
_entity.type
_entity.pdbx_description
1 polymer ?
#
loop_
_entity_poly.entity_id
_entity_poly.type
_entity_poly.pdbx_seq_one_letter_code
_entity_poly.pdbx_strand_id
1 'polypeptide(L)'
;MPRYRALLCSIFFSVSLGASAQPSRAELADFFRAVQMDDARTVGKMLGSQVNPNETSPVGGEPPLVLALREGSMEVFKVLLDHPGTKPDAAALNGNTALMMAAFKGNRPAVEALLARGAAVNRPGWTALHYAAAAGDNDIAGLLIKRGANIDAVSPRASGGFTPLMMAAREGKEETALYLLKQGANPRLKNGEGLTAAQIAERAQHASLAKALAP
;
A
#
# COMPACT_ATOMS: atom_id res chain seq x y z
N MET A 1 -67.82 0.75 -41.29
CA MET A 1 -67.11 0.97 -40.00
C MET A 1 -65.58 0.81 -40.23
N PRO A 2 -64.78 1.85 -40.30
CA PRO A 2 -63.33 1.73 -40.47
C PRO A 2 -62.63 1.61 -39.17
N ARG A 3 -61.72 0.63 -39.03
CA ARG A 3 -60.83 0.37 -37.89
C ARG A 3 -59.63 1.25 -38.02
N TYR A 4 -59.45 2.22 -37.07
CA TYR A 4 -58.19 2.98 -36.90
C TYR A 4 -57.18 2.10 -36.24
N ARG A 5 -56.09 1.78 -36.93
CA ARG A 5 -54.84 1.26 -36.38
C ARG A 5 -53.99 2.43 -35.95
N ALA A 6 -53.87 2.63 -34.63
CA ALA A 6 -52.90 3.56 -34.08
C ALA A 6 -51.51 2.97 -34.21
N LEU A 7 -50.63 3.63 -34.98
CA LEU A 7 -49.19 3.37 -35.00
C LEU A 7 -48.57 4.07 -33.77
N LEU A 8 -48.18 3.27 -32.79
CA LEU A 8 -47.32 3.72 -31.72
C LEU A 8 -45.86 3.74 -32.26
N CYS A 9 -45.36 4.93 -32.61
CA CYS A 9 -43.95 5.17 -32.82
C CYS A 9 -43.23 5.17 -31.47
N SER A 10 -42.61 4.05 -31.11
CA SER A 10 -41.68 3.96 -29.99
C SER A 10 -40.38 4.63 -30.40
N ILE A 11 -40.16 5.85 -29.92
CA ILE A 11 -38.89 6.53 -30.03
C ILE A 11 -37.96 5.87 -28.99
N PHE A 12 -37.13 4.95 -29.46
CA PHE A 12 -35.98 4.47 -28.65
C PHE A 12 -34.98 5.59 -28.57
N PHE A 13 -34.96 6.28 -27.42
CA PHE A 13 -33.87 7.15 -27.04
C PHE A 13 -32.70 6.24 -26.62
N SER A 14 -31.83 5.92 -27.57
CA SER A 14 -30.57 5.27 -27.26
C SER A 14 -29.69 6.31 -26.59
N VAL A 15 -29.72 6.31 -25.25
CA VAL A 15 -28.66 6.97 -24.44
C VAL A 15 -27.40 6.16 -24.70
N SER A 16 -26.57 6.61 -25.64
CA SER A 16 -25.18 6.18 -25.74
C SER A 16 -24.48 6.64 -24.47
N LEU A 17 -24.37 5.76 -23.45
CA LEU A 17 -23.35 5.95 -22.44
C LEU A 17 -22.03 6.01 -23.21
N GLY A 18 -21.44 7.19 -23.27
CA GLY A 18 -20.10 7.37 -23.81
C GLY A 18 -19.15 6.47 -23.03
N ALA A 19 -18.74 5.38 -23.62
CA ALA A 19 -17.59 4.63 -23.12
C ALA A 19 -16.41 5.62 -23.18
N SER A 20 -15.96 6.10 -22.05
CA SER A 20 -14.72 6.84 -21.97
C SER A 20 -13.65 5.97 -22.59
N ALA A 21 -13.04 6.44 -23.69
CA ALA A 21 -11.98 5.71 -24.34
C ALA A 21 -10.88 5.41 -23.30
N GLN A 22 -10.42 4.17 -23.28
CA GLN A 22 -9.29 3.83 -22.41
C GLN A 22 -8.09 4.71 -22.79
N PRO A 23 -7.32 5.19 -21.79
CA PRO A 23 -6.17 6.02 -22.08
C PRO A 23 -5.17 5.28 -22.99
N SER A 24 -4.63 5.99 -23.95
CA SER A 24 -3.58 5.46 -24.81
C SER A 24 -2.32 5.15 -23.99
N ARG A 25 -1.45 4.30 -24.54
CA ARG A 25 -0.16 3.99 -23.89
C ARG A 25 0.71 5.24 -23.69
N ALA A 26 0.62 6.22 -24.60
CA ALA A 26 1.34 7.48 -24.49
C ALA A 26 0.81 8.33 -23.34
N GLU A 27 -0.51 8.48 -23.23
CA GLU A 27 -1.15 9.21 -22.12
C GLU A 27 -0.81 8.58 -20.76
N LEU A 28 -0.82 7.24 -20.65
CA LEU A 28 -0.37 6.55 -19.44
C LEU A 28 1.10 6.84 -19.12
N ALA A 29 1.98 6.81 -20.12
CA ALA A 29 3.39 7.10 -19.91
C ALA A 29 3.61 8.55 -19.43
N ASP A 30 2.89 9.52 -20.00
CA ASP A 30 2.96 10.92 -19.60
C ASP A 30 2.39 11.13 -18.19
N PHE A 31 1.27 10.47 -17.86
CA PHE A 31 0.69 10.49 -16.52
C PHE A 31 1.68 9.96 -15.47
N PHE A 32 2.27 8.78 -15.68
CA PHE A 32 3.21 8.21 -14.72
C PHE A 32 4.52 9.00 -14.64
N ARG A 33 4.96 9.63 -15.72
CA ARG A 33 6.08 10.57 -15.68
C ARG A 33 5.74 11.79 -14.83
N ALA A 34 4.55 12.37 -14.97
CA ALA A 34 4.09 13.47 -14.13
C ALA A 34 4.03 13.08 -12.64
N VAL A 35 3.62 11.81 -12.34
CA VAL A 35 3.66 11.29 -10.97
C VAL A 35 5.09 11.26 -10.42
N GLN A 36 6.06 10.77 -11.21
CA GLN A 36 7.47 10.69 -10.79
C GLN A 36 8.12 12.07 -10.59
N MET A 37 7.70 13.05 -11.36
CA MET A 37 8.24 14.43 -11.33
C MET A 37 7.55 15.34 -10.31
N ASP A 38 6.61 14.79 -9.51
CA ASP A 38 5.74 15.53 -8.57
C ASP A 38 4.93 16.65 -9.24
N ASP A 39 4.58 16.48 -10.54
CA ASP A 39 3.75 17.43 -11.27
C ASP A 39 2.26 17.24 -10.95
N ALA A 40 1.86 17.74 -9.79
CA ALA A 40 0.49 17.67 -9.30
C ALA A 40 -0.53 18.34 -10.23
N ARG A 41 -0.10 19.37 -10.97
CA ARG A 41 -0.97 20.11 -11.91
C ARG A 41 -1.33 19.22 -13.10
N THR A 42 -0.34 18.58 -13.71
CA THR A 42 -0.56 17.67 -14.85
C THR A 42 -1.37 16.44 -14.41
N VAL A 43 -1.02 15.82 -13.29
CA VAL A 43 -1.77 14.70 -12.72
C VAL A 43 -3.23 15.08 -12.48
N GLY A 44 -3.50 16.22 -11.83
CA GLY A 44 -4.86 16.67 -11.55
C GLY A 44 -5.71 16.92 -12.81
N LYS A 45 -5.09 17.39 -13.90
CA LYS A 45 -5.78 17.56 -15.19
C LYS A 45 -6.13 16.24 -15.87
N MET A 46 -5.27 15.23 -15.72
CA MET A 46 -5.46 13.93 -16.38
C MET A 46 -6.42 13.01 -15.62
N LEU A 47 -6.53 13.20 -14.29
CA LEU A 47 -7.45 12.44 -13.46
C LEU A 47 -8.91 12.70 -13.84
N GLY A 48 -9.69 11.62 -13.93
CA GLY A 48 -11.13 11.68 -14.18
C GLY A 48 -11.55 12.00 -15.63
N SER A 49 -10.66 12.57 -16.44
CA SER A 49 -10.94 12.84 -17.86
C SER A 49 -10.25 11.86 -18.81
N GLN A 50 -9.06 11.41 -18.48
CA GLN A 50 -8.21 10.57 -19.33
C GLN A 50 -7.73 9.32 -18.62
N VAL A 51 -7.35 9.41 -17.33
CA VAL A 51 -6.71 8.33 -16.58
C VAL A 51 -7.48 8.02 -15.30
N ASN A 52 -7.68 6.72 -15.04
CA ASN A 52 -8.22 6.26 -13.77
C ASN A 52 -7.15 6.40 -12.67
N PRO A 53 -7.46 6.96 -11.47
CA PRO A 53 -6.50 7.12 -10.39
C PRO A 53 -5.90 5.82 -9.84
N ASN A 54 -6.48 4.67 -10.21
CA ASN A 54 -6.01 3.34 -9.79
C ASN A 54 -5.34 2.57 -10.92
N GLU A 55 -5.12 3.20 -12.07
CA GLU A 55 -4.42 2.58 -13.19
C GLU A 55 -3.01 2.17 -12.76
N THR A 56 -2.51 1.06 -13.33
CA THR A 56 -1.17 0.60 -12.98
C THR A 56 -0.15 1.04 -14.02
N SER A 57 1.04 1.41 -13.55
CA SER A 57 2.14 1.79 -14.42
C SER A 57 2.45 0.69 -15.44
N PRO A 58 2.61 1.04 -16.73
CA PRO A 58 3.06 0.09 -17.76
C PRO A 58 4.43 -0.54 -17.44
N VAL A 59 5.21 0.13 -16.61
CA VAL A 59 6.52 -0.34 -16.14
C VAL A 59 6.44 -0.53 -14.63
N GLY A 60 6.57 -1.77 -14.17
CA GLY A 60 6.54 -2.11 -12.73
C GLY A 60 5.15 -2.38 -12.14
N GLY A 61 4.05 -2.08 -12.84
CA GLY A 61 2.69 -2.42 -12.40
C GLY A 61 2.28 -1.80 -11.07
N GLU A 62 2.79 -0.61 -10.76
CA GLU A 62 2.48 0.12 -9.52
C GLU A 62 1.32 1.09 -9.73
N PRO A 63 0.34 1.14 -8.80
CA PRO A 63 -0.65 2.23 -8.76
C PRO A 63 0.02 3.59 -8.53
N PRO A 64 -0.56 4.70 -9.05
CA PRO A 64 0.02 6.03 -8.92
C PRO A 64 0.29 6.45 -7.47
N LEU A 65 -0.60 6.06 -6.55
CA LEU A 65 -0.47 6.38 -5.12
C LEU A 65 0.75 5.69 -4.48
N VAL A 66 1.04 4.44 -4.88
CA VAL A 66 2.24 3.69 -4.43
C VAL A 66 3.50 4.33 -5.02
N LEU A 67 3.46 4.63 -6.34
CA LEU A 67 4.57 5.25 -7.04
C LEU A 67 4.92 6.63 -6.45
N ALA A 68 3.92 7.48 -6.20
CA ALA A 68 4.14 8.80 -5.60
C ALA A 68 4.88 8.71 -4.25
N LEU A 69 4.49 7.78 -3.39
CA LEU A 69 5.18 7.56 -2.11
C LEU A 69 6.59 6.99 -2.28
N ARG A 70 6.79 6.11 -3.25
CA ARG A 70 8.11 5.55 -3.53
C ARG A 70 9.09 6.63 -4.00
N GLU A 71 8.64 7.52 -4.88
CA GLU A 71 9.45 8.61 -5.42
C GLU A 71 9.52 9.84 -4.49
N GLY A 72 8.64 9.93 -3.49
CA GLY A 72 8.56 11.09 -2.61
C GLY A 72 7.78 12.26 -3.21
N SER A 73 6.94 12.01 -4.21
CA SER A 73 6.10 12.97 -4.92
C SER A 73 4.88 13.35 -4.07
N MET A 74 5.07 14.21 -3.09
CA MET A 74 4.10 14.43 -2.03
C MET A 74 2.94 15.36 -2.44
N GLU A 75 3.14 16.28 -3.40
CA GLU A 75 2.04 17.10 -3.92
C GLU A 75 1.13 16.24 -4.81
N VAL A 76 1.71 15.35 -5.62
CA VAL A 76 0.94 14.37 -6.39
C VAL A 76 0.23 13.37 -5.45
N PHE A 77 0.89 12.93 -4.37
CA PHE A 77 0.25 12.07 -3.37
C PHE A 77 -1.04 12.69 -2.82
N LYS A 78 -1.03 13.98 -2.48
CA LYS A 78 -2.22 14.70 -1.99
C LYS A 78 -3.33 14.73 -3.05
N VAL A 79 -3.00 15.12 -4.28
CA VAL A 79 -3.97 15.19 -5.39
C VAL A 79 -4.60 13.81 -5.64
N LEU A 80 -3.80 12.74 -5.65
CA LEU A 80 -4.28 11.38 -5.82
C LEU A 80 -5.17 10.95 -4.65
N LEU A 81 -4.74 11.20 -3.41
CA LEU A 81 -5.47 10.78 -2.22
C LEU A 81 -6.80 11.51 -2.08
N ASP A 82 -6.87 12.78 -2.47
CA ASP A 82 -8.10 13.61 -2.41
C ASP A 82 -9.10 13.24 -3.51
N HIS A 83 -8.66 12.61 -4.60
CA HIS A 83 -9.55 12.20 -5.68
C HIS A 83 -10.55 11.12 -5.21
N PRO A 84 -11.88 11.32 -5.42
CA PRO A 84 -12.91 10.44 -4.85
C PRO A 84 -12.87 9.01 -5.38
N GLY A 85 -12.32 8.81 -6.59
CA GLY A 85 -12.16 7.49 -7.22
C GLY A 85 -10.92 6.73 -6.76
N THR A 86 -10.04 7.33 -5.97
CA THR A 86 -8.81 6.66 -5.53
C THR A 86 -9.11 5.59 -4.49
N LYS A 87 -8.58 4.39 -4.74
CA LYS A 87 -8.62 3.25 -3.82
C LYS A 87 -7.33 3.24 -2.99
N PRO A 88 -7.37 3.56 -1.70
CA PRO A 88 -6.16 3.62 -0.87
C PRO A 88 -5.43 2.27 -0.74
N ASP A 89 -6.16 1.16 -0.95
CA ASP A 89 -5.63 -0.20 -0.88
C ASP A 89 -5.23 -0.79 -2.24
N ALA A 90 -5.23 0.01 -3.31
CA ALA A 90 -4.71 -0.44 -4.59
C ALA A 90 -3.26 -0.91 -4.41
N ALA A 91 -3.00 -2.15 -4.85
CA ALA A 91 -1.71 -2.80 -4.66
C ALA A 91 -0.94 -2.91 -5.97
N ALA A 92 0.37 -2.80 -5.88
CA ALA A 92 1.30 -3.12 -6.96
C ALA A 92 1.32 -4.64 -7.23
N LEU A 93 1.93 -5.07 -8.34
CA LEU A 93 2.04 -6.48 -8.70
C LEU A 93 2.72 -7.35 -7.62
N ASN A 94 3.65 -6.77 -6.86
CA ASN A 94 4.29 -7.43 -5.72
C ASN A 94 3.44 -7.41 -4.43
N GLY A 95 2.22 -6.89 -4.48
CA GLY A 95 1.30 -6.79 -3.37
C GLY A 95 1.50 -5.57 -2.47
N ASN A 96 2.47 -4.70 -2.72
CA ASN A 96 2.71 -3.51 -1.91
C ASN A 96 1.60 -2.47 -2.09
N THR A 97 1.13 -1.90 -0.98
CA THR A 97 0.16 -0.81 -0.94
C THR A 97 0.84 0.52 -0.60
N ALA A 98 0.10 1.61 -0.80
CA ALA A 98 0.53 2.94 -0.39
C ALA A 98 0.87 3.00 1.11
N LEU A 99 0.06 2.38 1.98
CA LEU A 99 0.30 2.37 3.43
C LEU A 99 1.62 1.65 3.78
N MET A 100 1.95 0.55 3.10
CA MET A 100 3.22 -0.15 3.29
C MET A 100 4.40 0.71 2.87
N MET A 101 4.29 1.39 1.72
CA MET A 101 5.35 2.27 1.22
C MET A 101 5.55 3.49 2.12
N ALA A 102 4.46 4.11 2.58
CA ALA A 102 4.53 5.22 3.55
C ALA A 102 5.22 4.79 4.85
N ALA A 103 4.89 3.59 5.36
CA ALA A 103 5.52 3.04 6.56
C ALA A 103 7.02 2.76 6.35
N PHE A 104 7.40 2.20 5.20
CA PHE A 104 8.80 1.93 4.87
C PHE A 104 9.64 3.20 4.74
N LYS A 105 9.05 4.25 4.16
CA LYS A 105 9.70 5.55 3.97
C LYS A 105 9.74 6.42 5.25
N GLY A 106 9.16 5.97 6.36
CA GLY A 106 9.07 6.78 7.57
C GLY A 106 8.16 8.00 7.42
N ASN A 107 7.26 8.00 6.42
CA ASN A 107 6.39 9.14 6.14
C ASN A 107 5.12 9.08 6.98
N ARG A 108 5.25 9.48 8.25
CA ARG A 108 4.14 9.48 9.20
C ARG A 108 2.92 10.29 8.72
N PRO A 109 3.05 11.52 8.18
CA PRO A 109 1.91 12.26 7.64
C PRO A 109 1.14 11.47 6.56
N ALA A 110 1.84 10.79 5.66
CA ALA A 110 1.20 9.96 4.65
C ALA A 110 0.50 8.74 5.25
N VAL A 111 1.10 8.09 6.27
CA VAL A 111 0.45 7.00 7.01
C VAL A 111 -0.86 7.47 7.62
N GLU A 112 -0.86 8.61 8.33
CA GLU A 112 -2.05 9.19 8.97
C GLU A 112 -3.13 9.53 7.94
N ALA A 113 -2.76 10.15 6.82
CA ALA A 113 -3.68 10.50 5.74
C ALA A 113 -4.31 9.27 5.07
N LEU A 114 -3.52 8.23 4.79
CA LEU A 114 -4.00 6.97 4.23
C LEU A 114 -4.97 6.26 5.18
N LEU A 115 -4.64 6.20 6.48
CA LEU A 115 -5.52 5.62 7.50
C LEU A 115 -6.84 6.41 7.63
N ALA A 116 -6.79 7.74 7.53
CA ALA A 116 -7.99 8.59 7.54
C ALA A 116 -8.88 8.35 6.30
N ARG A 117 -8.28 7.97 5.17
CA ARG A 117 -8.98 7.59 3.92
C ARG A 117 -9.42 6.13 3.89
N GLY A 118 -9.26 5.39 5.01
CA GLY A 118 -9.73 4.03 5.16
C GLY A 118 -8.78 2.95 4.63
N ALA A 119 -7.50 3.25 4.45
CA ALA A 119 -6.51 2.23 4.12
C ALA A 119 -6.50 1.10 5.16
N ALA A 120 -6.53 -0.14 4.70
CA ALA A 120 -6.58 -1.32 5.55
C ALA A 120 -5.26 -1.50 6.33
N VAL A 121 -5.35 -1.46 7.65
CA VAL A 121 -4.21 -1.70 8.55
C VAL A 121 -3.77 -3.16 8.46
N ASN A 122 -4.74 -4.07 8.41
CA ASN A 122 -4.52 -5.50 8.32
C ASN A 122 -4.94 -6.03 6.95
N ARG A 123 -4.12 -6.92 6.40
CA ARG A 123 -4.39 -7.65 5.17
C ARG A 123 -3.64 -8.98 5.19
N PRO A 124 -4.05 -9.99 4.41
CA PRO A 124 -3.26 -11.21 4.27
C PRO A 124 -1.87 -10.93 3.71
N GLY A 125 -0.86 -11.54 4.27
CA GLY A 125 0.52 -11.42 3.82
C GLY A 125 1.27 -10.25 4.45
N TRP A 126 2.03 -9.51 3.64
CA TRP A 126 2.77 -8.35 4.11
C TRP A 126 1.83 -7.24 4.59
N THR A 127 2.18 -6.59 5.69
CA THR A 127 1.42 -5.47 6.28
C THR A 127 2.33 -4.25 6.48
N ALA A 128 1.74 -3.07 6.65
CA ALA A 128 2.49 -1.86 6.94
C ALA A 128 3.37 -1.99 8.20
N LEU A 129 2.95 -2.81 9.19
CA LEU A 129 3.74 -3.04 10.41
C LEU A 129 5.04 -3.81 10.13
N HIS A 130 5.06 -4.73 9.17
CA HIS A 130 6.32 -5.36 8.74
C HIS A 130 7.31 -4.33 8.19
N TYR A 131 6.82 -3.39 7.40
CA TYR A 131 7.64 -2.34 6.78
C TYR A 131 8.12 -1.30 7.79
N ALA A 132 7.27 -0.88 8.72
CA ALA A 132 7.67 -0.02 9.85
C ALA A 132 8.74 -0.69 10.70
N ALA A 133 8.58 -1.99 10.99
CA ALA A 133 9.55 -2.77 11.74
C ALA A 133 10.89 -2.91 11.03
N ALA A 134 10.87 -3.16 9.71
CA ALA A 134 12.08 -3.23 8.90
C ALA A 134 12.80 -1.87 8.77
N ALA A 135 12.04 -0.78 8.72
CA ALA A 135 12.58 0.59 8.70
C ALA A 135 13.16 1.01 10.06
N GLY A 136 12.68 0.43 11.16
CA GLY A 136 13.09 0.83 12.51
C GLY A 136 12.28 2.02 13.06
N ASP A 137 11.07 2.24 12.55
CA ASP A 137 10.23 3.39 12.91
C ASP A 137 9.23 3.01 14.01
N ASN A 138 9.58 3.34 15.26
CA ASN A 138 8.74 3.05 16.42
C ASN A 138 7.48 3.91 16.48
N ASP A 139 7.52 5.13 15.93
CA ASP A 139 6.37 6.03 15.93
C ASP A 139 5.27 5.53 14.98
N ILE A 140 5.68 5.11 13.78
CA ILE A 140 4.75 4.51 12.81
C ILE A 140 4.29 3.14 13.28
N ALA A 141 5.18 2.30 13.82
CA ALA A 141 4.81 1.01 14.39
C ALA A 141 3.76 1.18 15.50
N GLY A 142 3.98 2.12 16.43
CA GLY A 142 3.04 2.44 17.50
C GLY A 142 1.71 2.99 17.00
N LEU A 143 1.73 3.83 15.97
CA LEU A 143 0.51 4.32 15.33
C LEU A 143 -0.30 3.18 14.72
N LEU A 144 0.35 2.28 13.98
CA LEU A 144 -0.31 1.13 13.35
C LEU A 144 -0.88 0.17 14.40
N ILE A 145 -0.14 -0.12 15.49
CA ILE A 145 -0.62 -0.96 16.59
C ILE A 145 -1.84 -0.32 17.27
N LYS A 146 -1.83 1.00 17.53
CA LYS A 146 -2.99 1.73 18.08
C LYS A 146 -4.21 1.69 17.14
N ARG A 147 -3.99 1.54 15.84
CA ARG A 147 -5.06 1.37 14.83
C ARG A 147 -5.46 -0.09 14.62
N GLY A 148 -4.99 -1.01 15.48
CA GLY A 148 -5.37 -2.42 15.49
C GLY A 148 -4.54 -3.30 14.54
N ALA A 149 -3.32 -2.90 14.20
CA ALA A 149 -2.42 -3.78 13.44
C ALA A 149 -2.15 -5.08 14.21
N ASN A 150 -2.28 -6.22 13.52
CA ASN A 150 -1.89 -7.50 14.09
C ASN A 150 -0.37 -7.53 14.27
N ILE A 151 0.08 -7.49 15.51
CA ILE A 151 1.50 -7.42 15.87
C ILE A 151 2.27 -8.68 15.44
N ASP A 152 1.60 -9.81 15.37
CA ASP A 152 2.13 -11.11 14.97
C ASP A 152 1.68 -11.53 13.55
N ALA A 153 1.29 -10.57 12.71
CA ALA A 153 0.95 -10.83 11.32
C ALA A 153 2.10 -11.60 10.64
N VAL A 154 1.76 -12.59 9.81
CA VAL A 154 2.75 -13.43 9.12
C VAL A 154 2.75 -13.11 7.64
N SER A 155 3.92 -12.80 7.08
CA SER A 155 4.11 -12.61 5.65
C SER A 155 3.86 -13.92 4.86
N PRO A 156 3.68 -13.88 3.53
CA PRO A 156 3.47 -15.10 2.75
C PRO A 156 4.61 -16.10 2.97
N ARG A 157 4.29 -17.40 3.08
CA ARG A 157 5.30 -18.46 3.25
C ARG A 157 6.33 -18.49 2.14
N ALA A 158 5.92 -18.20 0.91
CA ALA A 158 6.81 -18.07 -0.24
C ALA A 158 7.85 -16.95 -0.08
N SER A 159 7.55 -15.95 0.77
CA SER A 159 8.46 -14.86 1.14
C SER A 159 9.12 -15.07 2.51
N GLY A 160 9.06 -16.29 3.06
CA GLY A 160 9.73 -16.68 4.29
C GLY A 160 8.87 -16.74 5.56
N GLY A 161 7.61 -16.27 5.55
CA GLY A 161 6.71 -16.36 6.72
C GLY A 161 7.19 -15.52 7.91
N PHE A 162 7.67 -14.32 7.68
CA PHE A 162 8.18 -13.41 8.71
C PHE A 162 7.06 -12.70 9.48
N THR A 163 7.29 -12.47 10.78
CA THR A 163 6.51 -11.50 11.57
C THR A 163 7.19 -10.13 11.58
N PRO A 164 6.50 -9.04 11.99
CA PRO A 164 7.15 -7.74 12.18
C PRO A 164 8.38 -7.79 13.09
N LEU A 165 8.31 -8.54 14.18
CA LEU A 165 9.46 -8.74 15.09
C LEU A 165 10.64 -9.41 14.37
N MET A 166 10.38 -10.41 13.54
CA MET A 166 11.42 -11.07 12.75
C MET A 166 12.02 -10.15 11.70
N MET A 167 11.24 -9.21 11.15
CA MET A 167 11.73 -8.19 10.23
C MET A 167 12.68 -7.22 10.93
N ALA A 168 12.30 -6.70 12.09
CA ALA A 168 13.18 -5.87 12.91
C ALA A 168 14.47 -6.60 13.29
N ALA A 169 14.36 -7.88 13.65
CA ALA A 169 15.50 -8.73 14.00
C ALA A 169 16.47 -8.93 12.82
N ARG A 170 15.95 -9.19 11.63
CA ARG A 170 16.73 -9.36 10.40
C ARG A 170 17.48 -8.09 10.01
N GLU A 171 16.81 -6.94 10.12
CA GLU A 171 17.36 -5.63 9.74
C GLU A 171 18.18 -4.98 10.88
N GLY A 172 18.39 -5.68 12.03
CA GLY A 172 19.16 -5.17 13.16
C GLY A 172 18.54 -3.96 13.85
N LYS A 173 17.21 -3.80 13.77
CA LYS A 173 16.49 -2.68 14.38
C LYS A 173 16.20 -3.01 15.85
N GLU A 174 17.23 -2.91 16.69
CA GLU A 174 17.19 -3.34 18.10
C GLU A 174 16.10 -2.62 18.88
N GLU A 175 16.06 -1.28 18.83
CA GLU A 175 15.04 -0.49 19.53
C GLU A 175 13.62 -0.88 19.12
N THR A 176 13.40 -1.11 17.83
CA THR A 176 12.08 -1.49 17.31
C THR A 176 11.72 -2.92 17.69
N ALA A 177 12.67 -3.85 17.67
CA ALA A 177 12.43 -5.22 18.11
C ALA A 177 12.04 -5.25 19.60
N LEU A 178 12.76 -4.52 20.46
CA LEU A 178 12.44 -4.40 21.88
C LEU A 178 11.09 -3.68 22.10
N TYR A 179 10.82 -2.65 21.31
CA TYR A 179 9.52 -1.97 21.32
C TYR A 179 8.38 -2.92 20.99
N LEU A 180 8.51 -3.73 19.92
CA LEU A 180 7.50 -4.72 19.54
C LEU A 180 7.29 -5.77 20.63
N LEU A 181 8.35 -6.28 21.27
CA LEU A 181 8.24 -7.17 22.43
C LEU A 181 7.44 -6.52 23.55
N LYS A 182 7.74 -5.26 23.88
CA LYS A 182 7.00 -4.51 24.92
C LYS A 182 5.52 -4.33 24.55
N GLN A 183 5.19 -4.27 23.27
CA GLN A 183 3.82 -4.19 22.77
C GLN A 183 3.12 -5.56 22.69
N GLY A 184 3.81 -6.66 23.06
CA GLY A 184 3.23 -8.01 23.14
C GLY A 184 3.49 -8.88 21.93
N ALA A 185 4.45 -8.56 21.06
CA ALA A 185 4.88 -9.47 19.99
C ALA A 185 5.42 -10.79 20.56
N ASN A 186 5.03 -11.91 19.95
CA ASN A 186 5.43 -13.24 20.42
C ASN A 186 6.81 -13.65 19.87
N PRO A 187 7.88 -13.69 20.71
CA PRO A 187 9.24 -14.03 20.27
C PRO A 187 9.42 -15.51 19.92
N ARG A 188 8.45 -16.38 20.28
CA ARG A 188 8.53 -17.83 20.07
C ARG A 188 8.02 -18.27 18.71
N LEU A 189 7.37 -17.37 17.95
CA LEU A 189 6.92 -17.69 16.60
C LEU A 189 8.11 -18.05 15.72
N LYS A 190 7.87 -18.94 14.77
CA LYS A 190 8.87 -19.42 13.83
C LYS A 190 8.47 -19.06 12.40
N ASN A 191 9.43 -18.65 11.63
CA ASN A 191 9.26 -18.39 10.20
C ASN A 191 9.13 -19.69 9.38
N GLY A 192 9.07 -19.57 8.05
CA GLY A 192 8.97 -20.73 7.16
C GLY A 192 10.17 -21.70 7.21
N GLU A 193 11.32 -21.27 7.73
CA GLU A 193 12.53 -22.05 7.94
C GLU A 193 12.61 -22.63 9.37
N GLY A 194 11.62 -22.39 10.20
CA GLY A 194 11.59 -22.84 11.59
C GLY A 194 12.42 -21.96 12.55
N LEU A 195 12.87 -20.76 12.13
CA LEU A 195 13.70 -19.85 12.92
C LEU A 195 12.84 -18.86 13.71
N THR A 196 13.20 -18.61 14.96
CA THR A 196 12.68 -17.53 15.79
C THR A 196 13.32 -16.18 15.43
N ALA A 197 12.77 -15.07 15.95
CA ALA A 197 13.37 -13.74 15.77
C ALA A 197 14.81 -13.68 16.31
N ALA A 198 15.10 -14.31 17.45
CA ALA A 198 16.45 -14.40 18.01
C ALA A 198 17.43 -15.11 17.06
N GLN A 199 17.04 -16.26 16.51
CA GLN A 199 17.86 -17.01 15.56
C GLN A 199 18.06 -16.29 14.22
N ILE A 200 17.06 -15.50 13.79
CA ILE A 200 17.17 -14.63 12.61
C ILE A 200 18.18 -13.51 12.87
N ALA A 201 18.13 -12.86 14.05
CA ALA A 201 19.11 -11.83 14.44
C ALA A 201 20.53 -12.42 14.51
N GLU A 202 20.69 -13.62 15.06
CA GLU A 202 21.99 -14.29 15.11
C GLU A 202 22.55 -14.58 13.72
N ARG A 203 21.73 -15.12 12.81
CA ARG A 203 22.08 -15.38 11.42
C ARG A 203 22.43 -14.11 10.66
N ALA A 204 21.79 -13.00 11.00
CA ALA A 204 22.07 -11.66 10.45
C ALA A 204 23.24 -10.94 11.13
N GLN A 205 23.98 -11.63 12.03
CA GLN A 205 25.13 -11.12 12.78
C GLN A 205 24.82 -9.98 13.77
N HIS A 206 23.55 -9.88 14.22
CA HIS A 206 23.10 -8.94 15.26
C HIS A 206 23.13 -9.61 16.64
N ALA A 207 24.34 -9.95 17.13
CA ALA A 207 24.52 -10.81 18.32
C ALA A 207 23.90 -10.20 19.60
N SER A 208 23.98 -8.87 19.83
CA SER A 208 23.35 -8.23 20.98
C SER A 208 21.82 -8.38 20.93
N LEU A 209 21.25 -8.13 19.77
CA LEU A 209 19.82 -8.28 19.54
C LEU A 209 19.36 -9.72 19.67
N ALA A 210 20.12 -10.69 19.13
CA ALA A 210 19.82 -12.10 19.27
C ALA A 210 19.72 -12.52 20.76
N LYS A 211 20.66 -12.04 21.59
CA LYS A 211 20.66 -12.28 23.03
C LYS A 211 19.47 -11.61 23.72
N ALA A 212 19.12 -10.39 23.32
CA ALA A 212 17.98 -9.66 23.89
C ALA A 212 16.60 -10.25 23.50
N LEU A 213 16.53 -10.96 22.36
CA LEU A 213 15.32 -11.64 21.89
C LEU A 213 15.22 -13.10 22.34
N ALA A 214 16.25 -13.64 23.00
CA ALA A 214 16.21 -14.99 23.54
C ALA A 214 15.14 -15.08 24.63
N PRO A 215 14.30 -16.18 24.64
CA PRO A 215 13.22 -16.36 25.61
C PRO A 215 13.74 -16.63 27.02
#